data_cbc62c7cbce50ec4f571fcaf6f7cece9
#
_entry.id   cbc62c7cbce50ec4f571fcaf6f7cece9
#
_cell.length_a   1.000
_cell.length_b   1.000
_cell.length_c   1.000
_cell.angle_alpha   90.00
_cell.angle_beta   90.00
_cell.angle_gamma   90.00
#
_symmetry.space_group_name_H-M   'P 1'
#
loop_
_entity.id
_entity.type
_entity.pdbx_description
1 polymer ?
#
loop_
_entity_poly.entity_id
_entity_poly.type
_entity_poly.pdbx_seq_one_letter_code
_entity_poly.pdbx_strand_id
1 'polypeptide(L)'
;MARSVTYSEVPRYNPSQKGMPPKYYAQAQARGDVNVREMAERIQSTCTVTKADVYAVLVALEDVIVDALQNGEIVRLGELCTLQVRLSGKGALSEEDYEASLIKRAKVNFRPGIAIAGMLSSLNFTKVAIKYQKEEEEEELPDNEG
;
A
#
# COMPACT_ATOMS: atom_id res chain seq x y z
N MET A 1 -15.50 3.00 -19.09
CA MET A 1 -14.88 1.71 -18.69
C MET A 1 -15.20 1.39 -17.25
N ALA A 2 -15.60 0.17 -16.97
CA ALA A 2 -15.81 -0.28 -15.60
C ALA A 2 -14.46 -0.29 -14.85
N ARG A 3 -14.48 0.21 -13.61
CA ARG A 3 -13.30 0.16 -12.73
C ARG A 3 -13.11 -1.25 -12.21
N SER A 4 -11.88 -1.74 -12.27
CA SER A 4 -11.53 -3.05 -11.72
C SER A 4 -10.09 -3.07 -11.21
N VAL A 5 -9.84 -3.89 -10.20
CA VAL A 5 -8.49 -4.23 -9.77
C VAL A 5 -7.96 -5.34 -10.66
N THR A 6 -6.80 -5.14 -11.25
CA THR A 6 -6.13 -6.15 -12.07
C THR A 6 -5.34 -7.12 -11.18
N TYR A 7 -5.42 -8.40 -11.51
CA TYR A 7 -4.72 -9.46 -10.79
C TYR A 7 -4.13 -10.50 -11.73
N SER A 8 -3.13 -11.21 -11.26
CA SER A 8 -2.63 -12.42 -11.87
C SER A 8 -2.62 -13.57 -10.86
N GLU A 9 -2.60 -14.79 -11.35
CA GLU A 9 -2.49 -15.97 -10.53
C GLU A 9 -1.01 -16.31 -10.31
N VAL A 10 -0.63 -16.50 -9.03
CA VAL A 10 0.73 -16.87 -8.65
C VAL A 10 0.74 -18.15 -7.87
N PRO A 11 1.69 -19.07 -8.15
CA PRO A 11 1.83 -20.30 -7.39
C PRO A 11 2.41 -20.02 -6.00
N ARG A 12 1.86 -20.67 -4.99
CA ARG A 12 2.41 -20.66 -3.64
C ARG A 12 2.54 -22.08 -3.11
N TYR A 13 3.76 -22.41 -2.67
CA TYR A 13 4.08 -23.68 -2.05
C TYR A 13 3.82 -23.62 -0.54
N ASN A 14 3.24 -24.66 0.00
CA ASN A 14 3.12 -24.79 1.45
C ASN A 14 4.42 -25.37 2.01
N PRO A 15 5.17 -24.63 2.84
CA PRO A 15 6.44 -25.11 3.40
C PRO A 15 6.27 -26.32 4.32
N SER A 16 5.07 -26.55 4.89
CA SER A 16 4.76 -27.69 5.74
C SER A 16 4.46 -28.99 4.97
N GLN A 17 4.23 -28.88 3.66
CA GLN A 17 3.86 -30.01 2.80
C GLN A 17 4.82 -30.11 1.62
N LYS A 18 6.05 -30.51 1.91
CA LYS A 18 7.08 -30.74 0.88
C LYS A 18 6.62 -31.83 -0.10
N GLY A 19 6.71 -31.55 -1.40
CA GLY A 19 6.34 -32.49 -2.46
C GLY A 19 4.90 -32.38 -2.96
N MET A 20 4.05 -31.56 -2.33
CA MET A 20 2.71 -31.26 -2.85
C MET A 20 2.78 -30.19 -3.95
N PRO A 21 1.91 -30.28 -4.99
CA PRO A 21 1.85 -29.25 -6.02
C PRO A 21 1.43 -27.90 -5.42
N PRO A 22 1.88 -26.76 -6.02
CA PRO A 22 1.49 -25.44 -5.53
C PRO A 22 0.01 -25.18 -5.76
N LYS A 23 -0.56 -24.35 -4.90
CA LYS A 23 -1.87 -23.75 -5.13
C LYS A 23 -1.70 -22.35 -5.72
N TYR A 24 -2.61 -21.94 -6.58
CA TYR A 24 -2.59 -20.64 -7.21
C TYR A 24 -3.47 -19.65 -6.45
N TYR A 25 -2.95 -18.46 -6.23
CA TYR A 25 -3.63 -17.38 -5.52
C TYR A 25 -3.61 -16.10 -6.33
N ALA A 26 -4.66 -15.31 -6.23
CA ALA A 26 -4.70 -13.99 -6.85
C ALA A 26 -3.70 -13.06 -6.18
N GLN A 27 -2.92 -12.38 -7.00
CA GLN A 27 -2.04 -11.29 -6.60
C GLN A 27 -2.38 -10.05 -7.41
N ALA A 28 -2.67 -8.94 -6.71
CA ALA A 28 -2.97 -7.68 -7.36
C ALA A 28 -1.79 -7.19 -8.20
N GLN A 29 -2.09 -6.75 -9.43
CA GLN A 29 -1.13 -6.15 -10.34
C GLN A 29 -1.45 -4.66 -10.48
N ALA A 30 -0.53 -3.79 -10.08
CA ALA A 30 -0.74 -2.35 -10.18
C ALA A 30 -0.76 -1.90 -11.63
N ARG A 31 -1.70 -1.02 -11.98
CA ARG A 31 -1.75 -0.38 -13.31
C ARG A 31 -0.80 0.80 -13.44
N GLY A 32 -0.40 1.37 -12.32
CA GLY A 32 0.45 2.54 -12.24
C GLY A 32 0.36 3.22 -10.89
N ASP A 33 0.98 4.36 -10.79
CA ASP A 33 1.02 5.19 -9.59
C ASP A 33 0.21 6.46 -9.79
N VAL A 34 -0.37 6.94 -8.72
CA VAL A 34 -0.98 8.26 -8.65
C VAL A 34 -0.22 9.06 -7.59
N ASN A 35 0.59 10.01 -8.02
CA ASN A 35 1.34 10.87 -7.12
C ASN A 35 0.54 12.13 -6.72
N VAL A 36 1.09 12.91 -5.79
CA VAL A 36 0.44 14.14 -5.27
C VAL A 36 0.16 15.15 -6.38
N ARG A 37 1.05 15.28 -7.36
CA ARG A 37 0.88 16.18 -8.51
C ARG A 37 -0.31 15.75 -9.36
N GLU A 38 -0.44 14.47 -9.66
CA GLU A 38 -1.56 13.94 -10.42
C GLU A 38 -2.87 14.04 -9.63
N MET A 39 -2.83 13.84 -8.30
CA MET A 39 -3.98 14.08 -7.44
C MET A 39 -4.45 15.53 -7.54
N ALA A 40 -3.51 16.49 -7.51
CA ALA A 40 -3.82 17.89 -7.66
C ALA A 40 -4.50 18.21 -9.01
N GLU A 41 -4.04 17.60 -10.09
CA GLU A 41 -4.67 17.73 -11.42
C GLU A 41 -6.10 17.20 -11.44
N ARG A 42 -6.33 16.04 -10.85
CA ARG A 42 -7.67 15.44 -10.76
C ARG A 42 -8.62 16.27 -9.90
N ILE A 43 -8.12 16.83 -8.79
CA ILE A 43 -8.91 17.69 -7.90
C ILE A 43 -9.25 19.00 -8.60
N GLN A 44 -8.30 19.62 -9.32
CA GLN A 44 -8.55 20.85 -10.07
C GLN A 44 -9.70 20.70 -11.07
N SER A 45 -9.83 19.53 -11.70
CA SER A 45 -10.92 19.27 -12.65
C SER A 45 -12.32 19.23 -12.01
N THR A 46 -12.40 19.11 -10.68
CA THR A 46 -13.66 19.01 -9.93
C THR A 46 -13.98 20.20 -9.03
N CYS A 47 -13.06 21.15 -8.93
CA CYS A 47 -13.24 22.34 -8.08
C CYS A 47 -12.69 23.59 -8.76
N THR A 48 -12.96 24.76 -8.18
CA THR A 48 -12.56 26.08 -8.72
C THR A 48 -11.14 26.50 -8.32
N VAL A 49 -10.45 25.72 -7.51
CA VAL A 49 -9.11 26.01 -7.01
C VAL A 49 -8.05 25.65 -8.06
N THR A 50 -6.99 26.44 -8.19
CA THR A 50 -5.92 26.16 -9.14
C THR A 50 -5.11 24.93 -8.76
N LYS A 51 -4.51 24.26 -9.75
CA LYS A 51 -3.63 23.09 -9.52
C LYS A 51 -2.49 23.43 -8.55
N ALA A 52 -1.89 24.61 -8.67
CA ALA A 52 -0.80 25.05 -7.80
C ALA A 52 -1.23 25.17 -6.34
N ASP A 53 -2.40 25.73 -6.09
CA ASP A 53 -2.94 25.87 -4.74
C ASP A 53 -3.28 24.50 -4.13
N VAL A 54 -3.90 23.62 -4.92
CA VAL A 54 -4.21 22.25 -4.48
C VAL A 54 -2.94 21.48 -4.17
N TYR A 55 -1.93 21.57 -5.02
CA TYR A 55 -0.63 20.93 -4.79
C TYR A 55 0.02 21.41 -3.48
N ALA A 56 0.02 22.73 -3.26
CA ALA A 56 0.55 23.33 -2.02
C ALA A 56 -0.18 22.82 -0.77
N VAL A 57 -1.51 22.71 -0.82
CA VAL A 57 -2.33 22.17 0.28
C VAL A 57 -2.03 20.70 0.52
N LEU A 58 -1.87 19.89 -0.52
CA LEU A 58 -1.56 18.46 -0.37
C LEU A 58 -0.17 18.23 0.22
N VAL A 59 0.82 19.03 -0.16
CA VAL A 59 2.17 18.99 0.43
C VAL A 59 2.13 19.41 1.90
N ALA A 60 1.41 20.48 2.21
CA ALA A 60 1.21 20.91 3.60
C ALA A 60 0.50 19.83 4.45
N LEU A 61 -0.44 19.09 3.86
CA LEU A 61 -1.12 17.99 4.53
C LEU A 61 -0.13 16.87 4.91
N GLU A 62 0.82 16.52 4.05
CA GLU A 62 1.87 15.56 4.36
C GLU A 62 2.66 15.99 5.60
N ASP A 63 3.10 17.24 5.65
CA ASP A 63 3.85 17.80 6.78
C ASP A 63 3.03 17.76 8.08
N VAL A 64 1.77 18.14 8.04
CA VAL A 64 0.86 18.11 9.20
C VAL A 64 0.66 16.68 9.71
N ILE A 65 0.50 15.71 8.82
CA ILE A 65 0.34 14.30 9.21
C ILE A 65 1.60 13.78 9.91
N VAL A 66 2.77 14.06 9.36
CA VAL A 66 4.06 13.65 9.95
C VAL A 66 4.25 14.27 11.32
N ASP A 67 3.99 15.57 11.46
CA ASP A 67 4.11 16.29 12.73
C ASP A 67 3.16 15.73 13.80
N ALA A 68 1.90 15.51 13.45
CA ALA A 68 0.91 14.93 14.35
C ALA A 68 1.30 13.52 14.82
N LEU A 69 1.79 12.67 13.92
CA LEU A 69 2.26 11.32 14.28
C LEU A 69 3.50 11.36 15.17
N GLN A 70 4.43 12.30 14.94
CA GLN A 70 5.59 12.51 15.82
C GLN A 70 5.20 12.94 17.21
N ASN A 71 4.12 13.72 17.35
CA ASN A 71 3.55 14.11 18.64
C ASN A 71 2.75 13.00 19.34
N GLY A 72 2.62 11.83 18.71
CA GLY A 72 1.86 10.72 19.27
C GLY A 72 0.34 10.85 19.09
N GLU A 73 -0.11 11.74 18.24
CA GLU A 73 -1.53 11.95 17.98
C GLU A 73 -2.07 10.92 16.99
N ILE A 74 -3.36 10.63 17.09
CA ILE A 74 -4.07 9.81 16.10
C ILE A 74 -4.53 10.72 14.99
N VAL A 75 -4.11 10.44 13.74
CA VAL A 75 -4.54 11.18 12.56
C VAL A 75 -5.79 10.56 11.97
N ARG A 76 -6.87 11.33 11.89
CA ARG A 76 -8.14 10.91 11.28
C ARG A 76 -8.38 11.76 10.03
N LEU A 77 -8.27 11.14 8.87
CA LEU A 77 -8.53 11.78 7.57
C LEU A 77 -10.00 11.61 7.17
N GLY A 78 -10.90 12.22 7.94
CA GLY A 78 -12.33 12.15 7.70
C GLY A 78 -12.83 10.71 7.57
N GLU A 79 -13.53 10.43 6.47
CA GLU A 79 -14.05 9.10 6.16
C GLU A 79 -13.03 8.19 5.45
N LEU A 80 -11.84 8.70 5.14
CA LEU A 80 -10.84 7.99 4.36
C LEU A 80 -10.11 6.93 5.18
N CYS A 81 -9.39 7.36 6.23
CA CYS A 81 -8.58 6.46 7.05
C CYS A 81 -8.21 7.06 8.40
N THR A 82 -7.66 6.20 9.25
CA THR A 82 -7.03 6.58 10.52
C THR A 82 -5.61 6.04 10.54
N LEU A 83 -4.65 6.89 10.93
CA LEU A 83 -3.25 6.56 11.09
C LEU A 83 -2.84 6.70 12.56
N GLN A 84 -2.09 5.74 13.08
CA GLN A 84 -1.60 5.74 14.46
C GLN A 84 -0.25 5.04 14.54
N VAL A 85 0.66 5.59 15.32
CA VAL A 85 1.95 4.95 15.61
C VAL A 85 1.71 3.79 16.59
N ARG A 86 2.28 2.64 16.27
CA ARG A 86 2.36 1.46 17.14
C ARG A 86 3.80 1.15 17.48
N LEU A 87 4.00 0.75 18.72
CA LEU A 87 5.31 0.40 19.25
C LEU A 87 5.41 -1.11 19.48
N SER A 88 6.60 -1.65 19.26
CA SER A 88 6.93 -3.03 19.62
C SER A 88 8.39 -3.11 20.10
N GLY A 89 8.68 -4.10 20.91
CA GLY A 89 10.00 -4.30 21.46
C GLY A 89 10.04 -5.45 22.45
N LYS A 90 10.97 -5.37 23.38
CA LYS A 90 11.13 -6.35 24.44
C LYS A 90 10.26 -6.00 25.65
N GLY A 91 9.78 -7.03 26.34
CA GLY A 91 9.11 -6.86 27.64
C GLY A 91 10.11 -6.74 28.78
N ALA A 92 9.64 -6.17 29.90
CA ALA A 92 10.33 -6.19 31.19
C ALA A 92 9.58 -7.10 32.17
N LEU A 93 10.25 -7.55 33.23
CA LEU A 93 9.64 -8.41 34.25
C LEU A 93 8.72 -7.64 35.21
N SER A 94 8.91 -6.32 35.32
CA SER A 94 8.08 -5.43 36.12
C SER A 94 7.85 -4.11 35.39
N GLU A 95 6.84 -3.39 35.78
CA GLU A 95 6.53 -2.07 35.23
C GLU A 95 7.66 -1.06 35.53
N GLU A 96 8.27 -1.15 36.74
CA GLU A 96 9.34 -0.29 37.18
C GLU A 96 10.66 -0.50 36.38
N ASP A 97 10.89 -1.72 35.89
CA ASP A 97 12.08 -2.06 35.10
C ASP A 97 11.94 -1.71 33.63
N TYR A 98 10.77 -1.20 33.22
CA TYR A 98 10.54 -0.87 31.82
C TYR A 98 11.16 0.46 31.45
N GLU A 99 12.03 0.45 30.45
CA GLU A 99 12.70 1.62 29.89
C GLU A 99 12.39 1.79 28.40
N ALA A 100 12.41 3.03 27.93
CA ALA A 100 12.19 3.36 26.52
C ALA A 100 13.19 2.66 25.56
N SER A 101 14.37 2.30 26.05
CA SER A 101 15.35 1.51 25.30
C SER A 101 14.87 0.12 24.89
N LEU A 102 13.85 -0.41 25.54
CA LEU A 102 13.19 -1.68 25.22
C LEU A 102 12.29 -1.57 23.98
N ILE A 103 11.89 -0.37 23.59
CA ILE A 103 11.16 -0.12 22.36
C ILE A 103 12.14 -0.27 21.18
N LYS A 104 11.94 -1.28 20.35
CA LYS A 104 12.86 -1.62 19.23
C LYS A 104 12.32 -1.19 17.88
N ARG A 105 11.02 -0.98 17.74
CA ARG A 105 10.38 -0.67 16.46
C ARG A 105 9.14 0.17 16.64
N ALA A 106 8.98 1.16 15.78
CA ALA A 106 7.74 1.88 15.59
C ALA A 106 7.17 1.59 14.20
N LYS A 107 5.88 1.47 14.10
CA LYS A 107 5.15 1.28 12.84
C LYS A 107 3.95 2.20 12.81
N VAL A 108 3.53 2.58 11.61
CA VAL A 108 2.25 3.26 11.41
C VAL A 108 1.18 2.22 11.10
N ASN A 109 0.14 2.19 11.91
CA ASN A 109 -1.04 1.37 11.68
C ASN A 109 -2.05 2.16 10.86
N PHE A 110 -2.45 1.59 9.73
CA PHE A 110 -3.49 2.12 8.86
C PHE A 110 -4.81 1.40 9.13
N ARG A 111 -5.87 2.16 9.36
CA ARG A 111 -7.24 1.64 9.44
C ARG A 111 -8.09 2.32 8.38
N PRO A 112 -8.72 1.59 7.46
CA PRO A 112 -9.61 2.18 6.48
C PRO A 112 -10.84 2.79 7.16
N GLY A 113 -11.25 3.98 6.68
CA GLY A 113 -12.50 4.60 7.04
C GLY A 113 -13.68 4.07 6.23
N ILE A 114 -14.85 4.64 6.42
CA ILE A 114 -16.10 4.22 5.77
C ILE A 114 -15.96 4.25 4.23
N ALA A 115 -15.32 5.26 3.67
CA ALA A 115 -15.16 5.41 2.23
C ALA A 115 -14.33 4.27 1.61
N ILE A 116 -13.16 3.97 2.18
CA ILE A 116 -12.30 2.88 1.69
C ILE A 116 -12.93 1.51 1.98
N ALA A 117 -13.49 1.30 3.16
CA ALA A 117 -14.15 0.04 3.51
C ALA A 117 -15.34 -0.26 2.59
N GLY A 118 -16.15 0.74 2.27
CA GLY A 118 -17.25 0.62 1.32
C GLY A 118 -16.77 0.31 -0.10
N MET A 119 -15.69 0.93 -0.55
CA MET A 119 -15.07 0.64 -1.84
C MET A 119 -14.59 -0.81 -1.92
N LEU A 120 -13.93 -1.32 -0.88
CA LEU A 120 -13.41 -2.70 -0.85
C LEU A 120 -14.49 -3.76 -1.00
N SER A 121 -15.70 -3.51 -0.50
CA SER A 121 -16.81 -4.45 -0.61
C SER A 121 -17.46 -4.51 -2.01
N SER A 122 -17.15 -3.57 -2.88
CA SER A 122 -17.74 -3.42 -4.23
C SER A 122 -16.73 -3.52 -5.38
N LEU A 123 -15.53 -4.07 -5.14
CA LEU A 123 -14.50 -4.20 -6.15
C LEU A 123 -14.88 -5.20 -7.24
N ASN A 124 -14.52 -4.86 -8.48
CA ASN A 124 -14.49 -5.77 -9.61
C ASN A 124 -13.04 -6.21 -9.88
N PHE A 125 -12.86 -7.38 -10.45
CA PHE A 125 -11.55 -7.96 -10.70
C PHE A 125 -11.39 -8.34 -12.17
N THR A 126 -10.22 -8.04 -12.74
CA THR A 126 -9.87 -8.38 -14.12
C THR A 126 -8.51 -9.08 -14.15
N LYS A 127 -8.47 -10.27 -14.74
CA LYS A 127 -7.23 -11.03 -14.88
C LYS A 127 -6.31 -10.40 -15.92
N VAL A 128 -5.01 -10.33 -15.59
CA VAL A 128 -3.95 -9.85 -16.49
C VAL A 128 -2.72 -10.75 -16.36
N ALA A 129 -1.81 -10.68 -17.36
CA ALA A 129 -0.53 -11.37 -17.29
C ALA A 129 0.41 -10.74 -16.25
N ILE A 130 1.30 -11.53 -15.68
CA ILE A 130 2.33 -11.07 -14.74
C ILE A 130 3.38 -10.29 -15.55
N LYS A 131 3.64 -9.04 -15.14
CA LYS A 131 4.57 -8.15 -15.88
C LYS A 131 6.01 -8.65 -15.94
N TYR A 132 6.46 -9.41 -14.95
CA TYR A 132 7.84 -9.86 -14.82
C TYR A 132 8.17 -11.13 -15.61
N GLN A 133 7.20 -11.91 -16.07
CA GLN A 133 7.45 -13.08 -16.90
C GLN A 133 7.79 -12.77 -18.38
N LYS A 134 7.54 -11.52 -18.82
CA LYS A 134 7.89 -11.11 -20.18
C LYS A 134 9.39 -10.87 -20.40
N GLU A 135 10.15 -10.59 -19.33
CA GLU A 135 11.59 -10.33 -19.44
C GLU A 135 12.41 -11.62 -19.44
N GLU A 136 11.92 -12.72 -18.83
CA GLU A 136 12.61 -14.01 -18.81
C GLU A 136 12.42 -14.81 -20.12
N GLU A 137 11.33 -14.60 -20.84
CA GLU A 137 11.09 -15.27 -22.14
C GLU A 137 11.83 -14.61 -23.32
N GLU A 138 12.29 -13.37 -23.16
CA GLU A 138 13.10 -12.69 -24.21
C GLU A 138 14.61 -12.96 -24.10
N GLU A 139 15.10 -13.50 -22.98
CA GLU A 139 16.53 -13.84 -22.79
C GLU A 139 16.89 -15.30 -23.18
N GLU A 140 15.91 -16.16 -23.42
CA GLU A 140 16.16 -17.54 -23.90
C GLU A 140 15.91 -17.68 -25.42
N LEU A 141 16.54 -16.85 -26.24
CA LEU A 141 16.77 -17.22 -27.63
C LEU A 141 18.14 -17.90 -27.71
N PRO A 142 18.21 -19.19 -28.06
CA PRO A 142 19.49 -19.85 -28.24
C PRO A 142 20.21 -19.21 -29.43
N ASP A 143 21.43 -18.77 -29.17
CA ASP A 143 22.39 -18.50 -30.23
C ASP A 143 22.51 -19.74 -31.09
N ASN A 144 21.88 -19.69 -32.25
CA ASN A 144 22.00 -20.73 -33.25
C ASN A 144 23.20 -20.39 -34.14
N GLU A 145 24.37 -20.78 -33.67
CA GLU A 145 25.49 -20.90 -34.57
C GLU A 145 25.29 -22.12 -35.46
N GLY A 146 24.93 -21.85 -36.67
CA GLY A 146 24.99 -22.81 -37.72
C GLY A 146 26.34 -22.83 -38.38
#